data_928d216b9d6c2889178a628ece4234ae
#
_entry.id   928d216b9d6c2889178a628ece4234ae
#
_cell.length_a   1.000
_cell.length_b   1.000
_cell.length_c   1.000
_cell.angle_alpha   90.00
_cell.angle_beta   90.00
_cell.angle_gamma   90.00
#
_symmetry.space_group_name_H-M   'P 1'
#
loop_
_entity.id
_entity.type
_entity.pdbx_description
1 polymer ?
#
loop_
_entity_poly.entity_id
_entity_poly.type
_entity_poly.pdbx_seq_one_letter_code
_entity_poly.pdbx_strand_id
1 'polypeptide(L)'
;MKLRSRKYKITSEPQSYWPSFVDIMTTVSLVFFFIMIISSGISRLFVDNIAEKRENLYEAIQEKLDDNNVDENIIKFDKDKGNIDIKTETFFESAQWDLKSDGVELAGVLGGIFYDLLSDPKIESEIKYIEVIGHTDYAGTTIDNRRLSTERAMSFLNQMVPMNSDLENSFGHKFKASGMSEFETNPTKEERDRAGYDAEAAKDQRKIEVRMVFTNSDIEEAIKERVNEKINRR
;
A
#
# COMPACT_ATOMS: atom_id res chain seq x y z
N MET A 1 68.56 -58.00 -48.15
CA MET A 1 67.62 -56.86 -48.32
C MET A 1 66.67 -56.83 -47.12
N LYS A 2 66.89 -55.90 -46.17
CA LYS A 2 66.11 -55.85 -44.93
C LYS A 2 64.97 -54.76 -45.10
N LEU A 3 63.74 -55.22 -45.13
CA LEU A 3 62.56 -54.37 -45.17
C LEU A 3 62.34 -53.73 -43.79
N ARG A 4 62.45 -52.41 -43.70
CA ARG A 4 62.17 -51.60 -42.51
C ARG A 4 60.68 -51.41 -42.41
N SER A 5 59.98 -52.07 -41.48
CA SER A 5 58.61 -51.88 -41.15
C SER A 5 58.49 -50.56 -40.40
N ARG A 6 57.81 -49.56 -40.98
CA ARG A 6 57.40 -48.34 -40.31
C ARG A 6 56.19 -48.64 -39.41
N LYS A 7 56.42 -48.69 -38.09
CA LYS A 7 55.34 -48.68 -37.11
C LYS A 7 54.73 -47.29 -37.09
N TYR A 8 53.53 -47.15 -37.64
CA TYR A 8 52.69 -46.00 -37.37
C TYR A 8 52.22 -46.06 -35.90
N LYS A 9 52.71 -45.11 -35.09
CA LYS A 9 52.22 -44.90 -33.75
C LYS A 9 50.92 -44.10 -33.90
N ILE A 10 49.77 -44.77 -33.82
CA ILE A 10 48.47 -44.08 -33.66
C ILE A 10 48.45 -43.57 -32.21
N THR A 11 48.85 -42.32 -31.99
CA THR A 11 48.58 -41.59 -30.76
C THR A 11 47.12 -41.19 -30.80
N SER A 12 46.24 -42.00 -30.25
CA SER A 12 44.91 -41.54 -29.91
C SER A 12 45.08 -40.51 -28.78
N GLU A 13 45.04 -39.22 -29.13
CA GLU A 13 44.89 -38.20 -28.13
C GLU A 13 43.56 -38.45 -27.38
N PRO A 14 43.54 -38.40 -26.06
CA PRO A 14 42.29 -38.56 -25.33
C PRO A 14 41.34 -37.47 -25.81
N GLN A 15 40.17 -37.86 -26.33
CA GLN A 15 39.13 -36.91 -26.72
C GLN A 15 38.78 -36.07 -25.50
N SER A 16 39.13 -34.78 -25.55
CA SER A 16 38.79 -33.83 -24.50
C SER A 16 37.28 -33.51 -24.60
N TYR A 17 36.51 -33.85 -23.59
CA TYR A 17 35.09 -33.50 -23.48
C TYR A 17 34.86 -32.00 -23.11
N TRP A 18 35.93 -31.28 -22.78
CA TRP A 18 35.90 -29.89 -22.38
C TRP A 18 35.22 -28.95 -23.38
N PRO A 19 35.49 -29.02 -24.69
CA PRO A 19 34.83 -28.11 -25.66
C PRO A 19 33.31 -28.30 -25.67
N SER A 20 32.83 -29.55 -25.69
CA SER A 20 31.39 -29.83 -25.66
C SER A 20 30.74 -29.42 -24.34
N PHE A 21 31.45 -29.59 -23.22
CA PHE A 21 30.95 -29.13 -21.91
C PHE A 21 30.86 -27.63 -21.84
N VAL A 22 31.85 -26.89 -22.31
CA VAL A 22 31.86 -25.43 -22.36
C VAL A 22 30.73 -24.92 -23.26
N ASP A 23 30.50 -25.52 -24.41
CA ASP A 23 29.43 -25.14 -25.34
C ASP A 23 28.04 -25.31 -24.71
N ILE A 24 27.77 -26.44 -24.07
CA ILE A 24 26.52 -26.70 -23.35
C ILE A 24 26.35 -25.68 -22.22
N MET A 25 27.38 -25.43 -21.40
CA MET A 25 27.32 -24.51 -20.29
C MET A 25 27.10 -23.06 -20.76
N THR A 26 27.74 -22.67 -21.86
CA THR A 26 27.57 -21.34 -22.46
C THR A 26 26.14 -21.17 -22.99
N THR A 27 25.62 -22.16 -23.69
CA THR A 27 24.25 -22.15 -24.22
C THR A 27 23.22 -22.07 -23.11
N VAL A 28 23.35 -22.87 -22.07
CA VAL A 28 22.48 -22.86 -20.90
C VAL A 28 22.56 -21.50 -20.21
N SER A 29 23.76 -20.95 -20.01
CA SER A 29 23.95 -19.63 -19.41
C SER A 29 23.28 -18.50 -20.23
N LEU A 30 23.40 -18.56 -21.55
CA LEU A 30 22.71 -17.61 -22.45
C LEU A 30 21.18 -17.69 -22.34
N VAL A 31 20.64 -18.91 -22.30
CA VAL A 31 19.19 -19.10 -22.13
C VAL A 31 18.71 -18.50 -20.80
N PHE A 32 19.42 -18.77 -19.69
CA PHE A 32 19.08 -18.18 -18.40
C PHE A 32 19.20 -16.64 -18.42
N PHE A 33 20.21 -16.10 -19.07
CA PHE A 33 20.40 -14.67 -19.22
C PHE A 33 19.24 -14.01 -19.99
N PHE A 34 18.78 -14.62 -21.08
CA PHE A 34 17.61 -14.14 -21.83
C PHE A 34 16.32 -14.21 -21.00
N ILE A 35 16.10 -15.32 -20.29
CA ILE A 35 14.94 -15.46 -19.40
C ILE A 35 14.96 -14.37 -18.31
N MET A 36 16.13 -14.09 -17.73
CA MET A 36 16.29 -13.06 -16.72
C MET A 36 15.98 -11.65 -17.27
N ILE A 37 16.46 -11.31 -18.49
CA ILE A 37 16.17 -10.02 -19.12
C ILE A 37 14.68 -9.88 -19.40
N ILE A 38 14.05 -10.90 -19.99
CA ILE A 38 12.61 -10.88 -20.30
C ILE A 38 11.79 -10.75 -19.01
N SER A 39 12.10 -11.55 -18.00
CA SER A 39 11.42 -11.50 -16.70
C SER A 39 11.56 -10.13 -16.03
N SER A 40 12.77 -9.54 -16.06
CA SER A 40 13.01 -8.19 -15.52
C SER A 40 12.24 -7.11 -16.29
N GLY A 41 12.16 -7.24 -17.63
CA GLY A 41 11.41 -6.32 -18.48
C GLY A 41 9.91 -6.35 -18.17
N ILE A 42 9.32 -7.53 -18.10
CA ILE A 42 7.90 -7.71 -17.76
C ILE A 42 7.61 -7.16 -16.36
N SER A 43 8.47 -7.46 -15.37
CA SER A 43 8.28 -6.95 -14.00
C SER A 43 8.30 -5.43 -13.94
N ARG A 44 9.18 -4.76 -14.70
CA ARG A 44 9.22 -3.28 -14.75
C ARG A 44 7.95 -2.70 -15.35
N LEU A 45 7.51 -3.20 -16.49
CA LEU A 45 6.28 -2.73 -17.14
C LEU A 45 5.06 -2.86 -16.22
N PHE A 46 4.99 -3.93 -15.43
CA PHE A 46 3.92 -4.15 -14.48
C PHE A 46 3.96 -3.14 -13.33
N VAL A 47 5.13 -2.90 -12.75
CA VAL A 47 5.31 -1.92 -11.67
C VAL A 47 5.02 -0.50 -12.16
N ASP A 48 5.51 -0.13 -13.35
CA ASP A 48 5.32 1.21 -13.92
C ASP A 48 3.83 1.49 -14.17
N ASN A 49 3.06 0.53 -14.67
CA ASN A 49 1.62 0.67 -14.88
C ASN A 49 0.85 0.90 -13.55
N ILE A 50 1.21 0.16 -12.49
CA ILE A 50 0.60 0.36 -11.17
C ILE A 50 0.96 1.73 -10.60
N ALA A 51 2.20 2.16 -10.75
CA ALA A 51 2.66 3.45 -10.27
C ALA A 51 1.93 4.61 -10.98
N GLU A 52 1.81 4.57 -12.30
CA GLU A 52 1.08 5.56 -13.11
C GLU A 52 -0.39 5.66 -12.71
N LYS A 53 -1.08 4.54 -12.52
CA LYS A 53 -2.49 4.52 -12.07
C LYS A 53 -2.66 5.18 -10.70
N ARG A 54 -1.74 4.92 -9.77
CA ARG A 54 -1.78 5.53 -8.43
C ARG A 54 -1.49 7.01 -8.47
N GLU A 55 -0.51 7.43 -9.27
CA GLU A 55 -0.15 8.84 -9.44
C GLU A 55 -1.35 9.63 -9.96
N ASN A 56 -2.01 9.16 -11.01
CA ASN A 56 -3.22 9.78 -11.57
C ASN A 56 -4.33 9.91 -10.53
N LEU A 57 -4.54 8.89 -9.68
CA LEU A 57 -5.51 8.95 -8.60
C LEU A 57 -5.11 9.98 -7.53
N TYR A 58 -3.84 10.03 -7.16
CA TYR A 58 -3.34 10.99 -6.16
C TYR A 58 -3.44 12.42 -6.64
N GLU A 59 -3.19 12.66 -7.94
CA GLU A 59 -3.41 13.97 -8.56
C GLU A 59 -4.89 14.36 -8.52
N ALA A 60 -5.79 13.44 -8.85
CA ALA A 60 -7.23 13.70 -8.79
C ALA A 60 -7.72 14.00 -7.36
N ILE A 61 -7.16 13.34 -6.33
CA ILE A 61 -7.48 13.64 -4.93
C ILE A 61 -6.96 15.03 -4.55
N GLN A 62 -5.72 15.34 -4.90
CA GLN A 62 -5.13 16.64 -4.59
C GLN A 62 -5.93 17.77 -5.25
N GLU A 63 -6.27 17.65 -6.53
CA GLU A 63 -7.10 18.60 -7.26
C GLU A 63 -8.45 18.84 -6.55
N LYS A 64 -9.11 17.77 -6.13
CA LYS A 64 -10.38 17.85 -5.41
C LYS A 64 -10.24 18.51 -4.02
N LEU A 65 -9.16 18.26 -3.30
CA LEU A 65 -8.88 18.91 -2.03
C LEU A 65 -8.65 20.42 -2.22
N ASP A 66 -7.88 20.79 -3.26
CA ASP A 66 -7.58 22.18 -3.61
C ASP A 66 -8.86 22.92 -4.06
N ASP A 67 -9.70 22.31 -4.90
CA ASP A 67 -10.98 22.87 -5.37
C ASP A 67 -11.96 23.15 -4.21
N ASN A 68 -11.93 22.34 -3.18
CA ASN A 68 -12.76 22.51 -1.99
C ASN A 68 -12.13 23.44 -0.94
N ASN A 69 -11.00 24.09 -1.25
CA ASN A 69 -10.28 25.03 -0.37
C ASN A 69 -9.96 24.40 1.01
N VAL A 70 -9.61 23.14 1.05
CA VAL A 70 -9.28 22.45 2.30
C VAL A 70 -7.93 22.96 2.82
N ASP A 71 -7.88 23.37 4.10
CA ASP A 71 -6.67 23.94 4.70
C ASP A 71 -5.57 22.90 4.84
N GLU A 72 -4.46 23.11 4.14
CA GLU A 72 -3.26 22.23 4.16
C GLU A 72 -2.61 22.12 5.55
N ASN A 73 -2.87 23.07 6.46
CA ASN A 73 -2.41 22.98 7.85
C ASN A 73 -3.19 21.93 8.65
N ILE A 74 -4.40 21.63 8.22
CA ILE A 74 -5.32 20.68 8.86
C ILE A 74 -5.24 19.32 8.19
N ILE A 75 -5.19 19.29 6.84
CA ILE A 75 -5.11 18.07 6.04
C ILE A 75 -3.76 18.03 5.32
N LYS A 76 -3.10 16.90 5.44
CA LYS A 76 -1.90 16.59 4.68
C LYS A 76 -2.11 15.34 3.86
N PHE A 77 -2.01 15.44 2.55
CA PHE A 77 -1.99 14.27 1.68
C PHE A 77 -0.55 13.76 1.53
N ASP A 78 -0.32 12.53 2.01
CA ASP A 78 0.96 11.81 1.87
C ASP A 78 0.90 10.94 0.60
N LYS A 79 1.44 11.45 -0.51
CA LYS A 79 1.45 10.76 -1.80
C LYS A 79 2.24 9.45 -1.78
N ASP A 80 3.26 9.35 -0.94
CA ASP A 80 4.10 8.15 -0.86
C ASP A 80 3.32 6.98 -0.24
N LYS A 81 2.44 7.28 0.71
CA LYS A 81 1.62 6.28 1.40
C LYS A 81 0.20 6.16 0.85
N GLY A 82 -0.27 7.17 0.12
CA GLY A 82 -1.66 7.26 -0.33
C GLY A 82 -2.64 7.52 0.82
N ASN A 83 -2.22 8.27 1.83
CA ASN A 83 -2.98 8.57 3.02
C ASN A 83 -3.32 10.05 3.10
N ILE A 84 -4.49 10.36 3.63
CA ILE A 84 -4.86 11.72 4.04
C ILE A 84 -4.77 11.77 5.56
N ASP A 85 -3.79 12.51 6.08
CA ASP A 85 -3.61 12.75 7.50
C ASP A 85 -4.36 14.03 7.91
N ILE A 86 -5.25 13.92 8.90
CA ILE A 86 -6.11 14.98 9.40
C ILE A 86 -5.77 15.25 10.85
N LYS A 87 -5.30 16.44 11.19
CA LYS A 87 -5.01 16.84 12.56
C LYS A 87 -6.31 17.02 13.36
N THR A 88 -6.42 16.34 14.49
CA THR A 88 -7.69 16.24 15.22
C THR A 88 -7.85 17.24 16.37
N GLU A 89 -6.88 18.10 16.63
CA GLU A 89 -6.94 19.03 17.77
C GLU A 89 -8.17 19.94 17.77
N THR A 90 -8.58 20.38 16.59
CA THR A 90 -9.74 21.27 16.43
C THR A 90 -11.07 20.53 16.36
N PHE A 91 -11.07 19.24 16.07
CA PHE A 91 -12.27 18.48 15.74
C PHE A 91 -12.87 17.67 16.88
N PHE A 92 -12.09 17.40 17.93
CA PHE A 92 -12.55 16.68 19.11
C PHE A 92 -12.21 17.44 20.39
N GLU A 93 -13.07 17.32 21.39
CA GLU A 93 -12.69 17.73 22.74
C GLU A 93 -11.73 16.69 23.35
N SER A 94 -11.00 17.13 24.40
CA SER A 94 -10.09 16.24 25.12
C SER A 94 -10.84 15.02 25.66
N ALA A 95 -10.31 13.83 25.38
CA ALA A 95 -10.90 12.55 25.77
C ALA A 95 -12.33 12.29 25.25
N GLN A 96 -12.80 13.05 24.25
CA GLN A 96 -14.10 12.87 23.62
C GLN A 96 -13.93 12.34 22.17
N TRP A 97 -15.00 11.75 21.66
CA TRP A 97 -15.10 11.20 20.32
C TRP A 97 -16.17 11.85 19.46
N ASP A 98 -17.01 12.71 20.04
CA ASP A 98 -18.00 13.47 19.29
C ASP A 98 -17.30 14.55 18.47
N LEU A 99 -17.62 14.63 17.17
CA LEU A 99 -17.09 15.64 16.28
C LEU A 99 -17.71 17.01 16.56
N LYS A 100 -16.86 18.03 16.57
CA LYS A 100 -17.27 19.42 16.51
C LYS A 100 -17.75 19.80 15.11
N SER A 101 -18.40 20.97 14.98
CA SER A 101 -18.92 21.50 13.71
C SER A 101 -17.91 21.45 12.57
N ASP A 102 -16.69 21.90 12.82
CA ASP A 102 -15.63 21.98 11.82
C ASP A 102 -15.21 20.57 11.33
N GLY A 103 -15.19 19.59 12.24
CA GLY A 103 -14.91 18.18 11.91
C GLY A 103 -16.06 17.53 11.12
N VAL A 104 -17.31 17.92 11.43
CA VAL A 104 -18.49 17.45 10.68
C VAL A 104 -18.47 18.02 9.25
N GLU A 105 -18.17 19.32 9.10
CA GLU A 105 -18.07 19.97 7.80
C GLU A 105 -16.96 19.32 6.94
N LEU A 106 -15.76 19.13 7.51
CA LEU A 106 -14.65 18.51 6.82
C LEU A 106 -14.95 17.07 6.41
N ALA A 107 -15.54 16.27 7.30
CA ALA A 107 -15.95 14.92 6.99
C ALA A 107 -16.95 14.88 5.82
N GLY A 108 -17.90 15.81 5.79
CA GLY A 108 -18.86 15.97 4.68
C GLY A 108 -18.18 16.32 3.36
N VAL A 109 -17.22 17.23 3.37
CA VAL A 109 -16.42 17.58 2.18
C VAL A 109 -15.66 16.36 1.65
N LEU A 110 -14.98 15.62 2.52
CA LEU A 110 -14.27 14.39 2.13
C LEU A 110 -15.24 13.31 1.60
N GLY A 111 -16.43 13.19 2.20
CA GLY A 111 -17.47 12.31 1.70
C GLY A 111 -17.89 12.65 0.27
N GLY A 112 -18.05 13.92 -0.05
CA GLY A 112 -18.32 14.40 -1.42
C GLY A 112 -17.19 14.08 -2.40
N ILE A 113 -15.94 14.31 -1.99
CA ILE A 113 -14.76 13.99 -2.79
C ILE A 113 -14.69 12.49 -3.10
N PHE A 114 -14.88 11.64 -2.09
CA PHE A 114 -14.85 10.19 -2.30
C PHE A 114 -16.04 9.69 -3.13
N TYR A 115 -17.21 10.32 -3.02
CA TYR A 115 -18.34 10.00 -3.89
C TYR A 115 -18.01 10.29 -5.36
N ASP A 116 -17.48 11.47 -5.63
CA ASP A 116 -17.07 11.85 -6.99
C ASP A 116 -16.00 10.89 -7.56
N LEU A 117 -14.98 10.59 -6.78
CA LEU A 117 -13.89 9.69 -7.18
C LEU A 117 -14.38 8.26 -7.44
N LEU A 118 -15.18 7.71 -6.53
CA LEU A 118 -15.72 6.35 -6.67
C LEU A 118 -16.80 6.23 -7.75
N SER A 119 -17.36 7.34 -8.19
CA SER A 119 -18.30 7.36 -9.33
C SER A 119 -17.62 7.12 -10.68
N ASP A 120 -16.28 7.26 -10.76
CA ASP A 120 -15.52 6.77 -11.92
C ASP A 120 -15.26 5.26 -11.77
N PRO A 121 -15.80 4.42 -12.66
CA PRO A 121 -15.61 2.96 -12.58
C PRO A 121 -14.15 2.51 -12.64
N LYS A 122 -13.25 3.31 -13.24
CA LYS A 122 -11.83 3.01 -13.30
C LYS A 122 -11.18 3.17 -11.91
N ILE A 123 -11.50 4.27 -11.23
CA ILE A 123 -11.02 4.55 -9.88
C ILE A 123 -11.65 3.57 -8.89
N GLU A 124 -12.95 3.34 -9.00
CA GLU A 124 -13.69 2.42 -8.14
C GLU A 124 -13.10 1.01 -8.15
N SER A 125 -12.74 0.49 -9.33
CA SER A 125 -12.15 -0.84 -9.48
C SER A 125 -10.75 -0.96 -8.89
N GLU A 126 -9.98 0.12 -8.84
CA GLU A 126 -8.62 0.14 -8.28
C GLU A 126 -8.62 0.24 -6.74
N ILE A 127 -9.68 0.79 -6.14
CA ILE A 127 -9.79 0.92 -4.68
C ILE A 127 -10.52 -0.28 -4.10
N LYS A 128 -9.82 -1.08 -3.28
CA LYS A 128 -10.39 -2.22 -2.57
C LYS A 128 -11.28 -1.75 -1.42
N TYR A 129 -10.76 -0.86 -0.59
CA TYR A 129 -11.50 -0.18 0.48
C TYR A 129 -10.76 1.08 0.94
N ILE A 130 -11.49 1.93 1.62
CA ILE A 130 -11.01 3.15 2.28
C ILE A 130 -11.16 2.91 3.78
N GLU A 131 -10.09 3.11 4.52
CA GLU A 131 -10.05 2.91 5.96
C GLU A 131 -9.82 4.22 6.69
N VAL A 132 -10.73 4.56 7.57
CA VAL A 132 -10.59 5.70 8.49
C VAL A 132 -9.95 5.18 9.77
N ILE A 133 -8.78 5.67 10.11
CA ILE A 133 -7.96 5.18 11.21
C ILE A 133 -7.77 6.30 12.24
N GLY A 134 -8.17 6.03 13.48
CA GLY A 134 -7.95 6.96 14.59
C GLY A 134 -6.62 6.70 15.28
N HIS A 135 -5.92 7.77 15.59
CA HIS A 135 -4.68 7.75 16.37
C HIS A 135 -4.82 8.62 17.61
N THR A 136 -4.24 8.17 18.71
CA THR A 136 -4.10 8.94 19.95
C THR A 136 -2.64 9.22 20.24
N ASP A 137 -2.38 10.15 21.13
CA ASP A 137 -1.10 10.24 21.79
C ASP A 137 -0.91 9.11 22.81
N TYR A 138 0.23 9.08 23.46
CA TYR A 138 0.59 8.08 24.48
C TYR A 138 0.14 8.46 25.90
N ALA A 139 -0.68 9.49 26.08
CA ALA A 139 -1.27 9.79 27.39
C ALA A 139 -2.36 8.77 27.73
N GLY A 140 -2.44 8.40 29.01
CA GLY A 140 -3.44 7.45 29.48
C GLY A 140 -3.04 5.98 29.32
N THR A 141 -4.04 5.09 29.35
CA THR A 141 -3.82 3.65 29.21
C THR A 141 -4.03 3.20 27.78
N THR A 142 -3.29 2.16 27.34
CA THR A 142 -3.46 1.57 26.02
C THR A 142 -4.91 1.12 25.76
N ILE A 143 -5.62 0.66 26.79
CA ILE A 143 -7.02 0.22 26.66
C ILE A 143 -7.92 1.42 26.33
N ASP A 144 -7.76 2.52 27.05
CA ASP A 144 -8.54 3.73 26.81
C ASP A 144 -8.18 4.35 25.45
N ASN A 145 -6.91 4.34 25.08
CA ASN A 145 -6.43 4.85 23.79
C ASN A 145 -6.97 4.01 22.62
N ARG A 146 -7.02 2.68 22.74
CA ARG A 146 -7.66 1.82 21.71
C ARG A 146 -9.12 2.17 21.53
N ARG A 147 -9.85 2.33 22.63
CA ARG A 147 -11.27 2.68 22.60
C ARG A 147 -11.45 4.06 21.96
N LEU A 148 -10.73 5.06 22.46
CA LEU A 148 -10.87 6.45 22.01
C LEU A 148 -10.50 6.60 20.53
N SER A 149 -9.41 5.97 20.08
CA SER A 149 -9.02 6.02 18.66
C SER A 149 -10.07 5.38 17.75
N THR A 150 -10.63 4.23 18.16
CA THR A 150 -11.68 3.56 17.39
C THR A 150 -12.97 4.37 17.34
N GLU A 151 -13.42 4.91 18.46
CA GLU A 151 -14.63 5.73 18.54
C GLU A 151 -14.51 7.02 17.73
N ARG A 152 -13.34 7.67 17.72
CA ARG A 152 -13.06 8.83 16.86
C ARG A 152 -13.10 8.50 15.38
N ALA A 153 -12.48 7.39 14.98
CA ALA A 153 -12.53 6.92 13.60
C ALA A 153 -13.97 6.63 13.15
N MET A 154 -14.76 5.98 13.99
CA MET A 154 -16.20 5.72 13.73
C MET A 154 -17.01 7.00 13.62
N SER A 155 -16.82 7.95 14.54
CA SER A 155 -17.52 9.23 14.51
C SER A 155 -17.21 10.00 13.24
N PHE A 156 -15.94 10.02 12.81
CA PHE A 156 -15.55 10.67 11.58
C PHE A 156 -16.13 9.95 10.35
N LEU A 157 -16.04 8.64 10.29
CA LEU A 157 -16.59 7.85 9.19
C LEU A 157 -18.11 8.03 9.06
N ASN A 158 -18.85 8.02 10.16
CA ASN A 158 -20.30 8.20 10.15
C ASN A 158 -20.75 9.58 9.62
N GLN A 159 -19.89 10.60 9.76
CA GLN A 159 -20.16 11.92 9.18
C GLN A 159 -19.70 11.99 7.71
N MET A 160 -18.62 11.32 7.36
CA MET A 160 -18.10 11.23 5.99
C MET A 160 -19.04 10.39 5.09
N VAL A 161 -19.63 9.33 5.64
CA VAL A 161 -20.56 8.42 4.95
C VAL A 161 -21.88 8.37 5.74
N PRO A 162 -22.71 9.42 5.64
CA PRO A 162 -23.97 9.49 6.40
C PRO A 162 -24.95 8.39 5.97
N MET A 163 -25.72 7.90 6.94
CA MET A 163 -26.77 6.90 6.68
C MET A 163 -27.74 7.36 5.60
N ASN A 164 -28.05 6.48 4.65
CA ASN A 164 -28.90 6.73 3.48
C ASN A 164 -28.38 7.78 2.50
N SER A 165 -27.10 8.20 2.60
CA SER A 165 -26.48 9.03 1.59
C SER A 165 -26.24 8.25 0.29
N ASP A 166 -26.05 8.96 -0.83
CA ASP A 166 -25.69 8.32 -2.10
C ASP A 166 -24.36 7.60 -2.01
N LEU A 167 -23.41 8.12 -1.23
CA LEU A 167 -22.12 7.48 -0.95
C LEU A 167 -22.31 6.15 -0.21
N GLU A 168 -23.13 6.12 0.85
CA GLU A 168 -23.39 4.88 1.59
C GLU A 168 -24.11 3.85 0.72
N ASN A 169 -25.16 4.27 0.02
CA ASN A 169 -25.99 3.38 -0.80
C ASN A 169 -25.18 2.72 -1.95
N SER A 170 -24.26 3.48 -2.56
CA SER A 170 -23.46 3.01 -3.70
C SER A 170 -22.17 2.32 -3.28
N PHE A 171 -21.46 2.87 -2.31
CA PHE A 171 -20.07 2.52 -1.98
C PHE A 171 -19.82 2.23 -0.49
N GLY A 172 -20.85 2.22 0.37
CA GLY A 172 -20.68 2.01 1.80
C GLY A 172 -19.90 0.75 2.18
N HIS A 173 -20.00 -0.31 1.37
CA HIS A 173 -19.26 -1.55 1.54
C HIS A 173 -17.73 -1.40 1.39
N LYS A 174 -17.26 -0.28 0.83
CA LYS A 174 -15.82 0.02 0.68
C LYS A 174 -15.25 0.77 1.88
N PHE A 175 -16.04 1.20 2.83
CA PHE A 175 -15.56 1.99 3.95
C PHE A 175 -15.42 1.17 5.23
N LYS A 176 -14.36 1.45 6.01
CA LYS A 176 -14.06 0.81 7.29
C LYS A 176 -13.53 1.82 8.27
N ALA A 177 -13.72 1.55 9.57
CA ALA A 177 -13.11 2.31 10.65
C ALA A 177 -12.26 1.41 11.53
N SER A 178 -11.11 1.90 11.98
CA SER A 178 -10.23 1.22 12.92
C SER A 178 -9.53 2.20 13.86
N GLY A 179 -8.96 1.70 14.95
CA GLY A 179 -8.21 2.49 15.91
C GLY A 179 -6.83 1.89 16.15
N MET A 180 -5.78 2.70 15.95
CA MET A 180 -4.39 2.29 16.13
C MET A 180 -3.82 2.65 17.51
N SER A 181 -4.63 3.31 18.36
CA SER A 181 -4.15 3.72 19.68
C SER A 181 -2.93 4.64 19.55
N GLU A 182 -1.93 4.45 20.41
CA GLU A 182 -0.64 5.16 20.40
C GLU A 182 0.48 4.42 19.64
N PHE A 183 0.19 3.30 18.96
CA PHE A 183 1.25 2.40 18.49
C PHE A 183 1.97 2.83 17.21
N GLU A 184 1.34 3.61 16.36
CA GLU A 184 1.96 4.16 15.14
C GLU A 184 2.49 5.57 15.35
N THR A 185 2.85 5.93 16.58
CA THR A 185 3.38 7.25 16.91
C THR A 185 4.90 7.23 17.05
N ASN A 186 5.56 8.30 16.62
CA ASN A 186 6.92 8.62 17.00
C ASN A 186 6.88 9.58 18.21
N PRO A 187 7.70 9.43 19.20
CA PRO A 187 8.79 8.46 19.40
C PRO A 187 8.34 7.07 19.83
N THR A 188 9.28 6.11 19.83
CA THR A 188 9.06 4.75 20.35
C THR A 188 8.65 4.76 21.83
N LYS A 189 8.09 3.64 22.33
CA LYS A 189 7.70 3.55 23.74
C LYS A 189 8.89 3.83 24.68
N GLU A 190 10.07 3.30 24.38
CA GLU A 190 11.28 3.49 25.17
C GLU A 190 11.73 4.95 25.21
N GLU A 191 11.61 5.67 24.13
CA GLU A 191 11.93 7.11 24.05
C GLU A 191 10.93 7.93 24.86
N ARG A 192 9.64 7.64 24.77
CA ARG A 192 8.58 8.27 25.56
C ARG A 192 8.75 8.07 27.05
N ASP A 193 9.06 6.83 27.47
CA ASP A 193 9.28 6.49 28.89
C ASP A 193 10.49 7.21 29.48
N ARG A 194 11.49 7.55 28.62
CA ARG A 194 12.69 8.31 29.04
C ARG A 194 12.47 9.81 29.08
N ALA A 195 11.77 10.36 28.08
CA ALA A 195 11.60 11.81 27.91
C ALA A 195 10.46 12.38 28.76
N GLY A 196 9.51 11.55 29.20
CA GLY A 196 8.25 11.99 29.80
C GLY A 196 7.25 12.49 28.76
N TYR A 197 6.10 12.99 29.25
CA TYR A 197 5.05 13.48 28.38
C TYR A 197 5.38 14.88 27.86
N ASP A 198 5.48 15.01 26.54
CA ASP A 198 5.59 16.28 25.83
C ASP A 198 4.27 16.56 25.11
N ALA A 199 3.52 17.54 25.62
CA ALA A 199 2.22 17.90 25.11
C ALA A 199 2.28 18.48 23.69
N GLU A 200 3.36 19.16 23.32
CA GLU A 200 3.50 19.76 21.99
C GLU A 200 3.81 18.68 20.95
N ALA A 201 4.76 17.80 21.24
CA ALA A 201 5.06 16.65 20.39
C ALA A 201 3.88 15.66 20.26
N ALA A 202 3.03 15.58 21.28
CA ALA A 202 1.85 14.73 21.30
C ALA A 202 0.73 15.23 20.35
N LYS A 203 0.73 16.50 19.97
CA LYS A 203 -0.30 17.08 19.06
C LYS A 203 -0.27 16.39 17.71
N ASP A 204 0.90 16.21 17.12
CA ASP A 204 1.04 15.58 15.80
C ASP A 204 0.71 14.08 15.80
N GLN A 205 0.62 13.47 16.99
CA GLN A 205 0.24 12.06 17.12
C GLN A 205 -1.28 11.86 17.09
N ARG A 206 -2.05 12.89 17.48
CA ARG A 206 -3.52 12.87 17.49
C ARG A 206 -4.05 13.23 16.12
N LYS A 207 -4.34 12.20 15.32
CA LYS A 207 -4.83 12.38 13.94
C LYS A 207 -5.91 11.36 13.59
N ILE A 208 -6.69 11.70 12.59
CA ILE A 208 -7.45 10.76 11.77
C ILE A 208 -6.65 10.57 10.47
N GLU A 209 -6.44 9.33 10.09
CA GLU A 209 -5.84 8.95 8.82
C GLU A 209 -6.90 8.32 7.94
N VAL A 210 -7.06 8.82 6.72
CA VAL A 210 -7.90 8.18 5.71
C VAL A 210 -6.98 7.48 4.71
N ARG A 211 -6.94 6.17 4.78
CA ARG A 211 -6.04 5.31 3.99
C ARG A 211 -6.79 4.62 2.88
N MET A 212 -6.31 4.78 1.67
CA MET A 212 -6.82 4.03 0.53
C MET A 212 -6.05 2.72 0.37
N VAL A 213 -6.77 1.61 0.35
CA VAL A 213 -6.20 0.28 0.10
C VAL A 213 -6.59 -0.15 -1.30
N PHE A 214 -5.57 -0.39 -2.13
CA PHE A 214 -5.75 -0.70 -3.53
C PHE A 214 -5.99 -2.19 -3.76
N THR A 215 -6.74 -2.47 -4.81
CA THR A 215 -6.92 -3.81 -5.33
C THR A 215 -5.64 -4.20 -6.09
N ASN A 216 -5.00 -5.28 -5.68
CA ASN A 216 -3.96 -5.92 -6.48
C ASN A 216 -4.62 -7.02 -7.33
N SER A 217 -5.63 -6.64 -8.14
CA SER A 217 -6.47 -7.57 -8.90
C SER A 217 -5.64 -8.56 -9.71
N ASP A 218 -4.62 -8.08 -10.40
CA ASP A 218 -3.77 -8.90 -11.26
C ASP A 218 -2.96 -9.93 -10.45
N ILE A 219 -2.53 -9.57 -9.24
CA ILE A 219 -1.81 -10.48 -8.33
C ILE A 219 -2.78 -11.48 -7.70
N GLU A 220 -3.95 -11.02 -7.27
CA GLU A 220 -4.98 -11.89 -6.68
C GLU A 220 -5.50 -12.90 -7.72
N GLU A 221 -5.68 -12.47 -8.97
CA GLU A 221 -6.09 -13.33 -10.07
C GLU A 221 -5.03 -14.39 -10.40
N ALA A 222 -3.77 -13.98 -10.51
CA ALA A 222 -2.64 -14.91 -10.72
C ALA A 222 -2.49 -15.92 -9.56
N ILE A 223 -2.76 -15.51 -8.33
CA ILE A 223 -2.76 -16.42 -7.17
C ILE A 223 -3.92 -17.40 -7.25
N LYS A 224 -5.15 -16.94 -7.58
CA LYS A 224 -6.34 -17.79 -7.74
C LYS A 224 -6.14 -18.83 -8.84
N GLU A 225 -5.61 -18.44 -9.99
CA GLU A 225 -5.30 -19.36 -11.09
C GLU A 225 -4.32 -20.45 -10.63
N ARG A 226 -3.23 -20.08 -9.97
CA ARG A 226 -2.25 -21.07 -9.45
C ARG A 226 -2.84 -22.00 -8.40
N VAL A 227 -3.72 -21.50 -7.53
CA VAL A 227 -4.39 -22.33 -6.53
C VAL A 227 -5.32 -23.35 -7.22
N ASN A 228 -6.11 -22.88 -8.20
CA ASN A 228 -7.02 -23.74 -8.97
C ASN A 228 -6.26 -24.82 -9.77
N GLU A 229 -5.13 -24.47 -10.39
CA GLU A 229 -4.28 -25.44 -11.07
C GLU A 229 -3.75 -26.54 -10.12
N LYS A 230 -3.38 -26.17 -8.89
CA LYS A 230 -2.93 -27.16 -7.89
C LYS A 230 -4.05 -28.06 -7.38
N ILE A 231 -5.26 -27.54 -7.26
CA ILE A 231 -6.45 -28.32 -6.84
C ILE A 231 -6.82 -29.32 -7.93
N ASN A 232 -6.81 -28.88 -9.20
CA ASN A 232 -7.21 -29.72 -10.33
C ASN A 232 -6.14 -30.81 -10.71
N ARG A 233 -4.93 -30.71 -10.17
CA ARG A 233 -3.86 -31.73 -10.35
C ARG A 233 -3.83 -32.79 -9.27
N ARG A 234 -4.70 -32.71 -8.26
CA ARG A 234 -4.89 -33.71 -7.21
C ARG A 234 -6.10 -34.58 -7.46
#